data_fe7168b213a737e486cd47e843043dc1
#
_entry.id   fe7168b213a737e486cd47e843043dc1
#
_cell.length_a   1.000
_cell.length_b   1.000
_cell.length_c   1.000
_cell.angle_alpha   90.00
_cell.angle_beta   90.00
_cell.angle_gamma   90.00
#
_symmetry.space_group_name_H-M   'P 1'
#
loop_
_entity.id
_entity.type
_entity.pdbx_description
1 polymer ?
#
loop_
_entity_poly.entity_id
_entity_poly.type
_entity_poly.pdbx_seq_one_letter_code
_entity_poly.pdbx_strand_id
1 'polypeptide(L)'
;MFNNSRDAFAIAQAMLGQNFNSQDESDWNKAAELLAEQKDKTNPVYVMDEVFNLMESGEYAFATYYAGDYALMADNNPDLGFCFPKEGVNIFYDAFCIPTCAQNKKGAEAFINFMQEPQVALENSEFIYYASPNVTVRENEDSSLYGNEAVYPEEQPE
;
A
#
# COMPACT_ATOMS: atom_id res chain seq x y z
N MET A 1 -3.19 -8.31 10.38
CA MET A 1 -1.78 -7.77 10.34
C MET A 1 -1.07 -8.34 9.12
N PHE A 2 -0.19 -7.54 8.53
CA PHE A 2 0.65 -7.98 7.42
C PHE A 2 1.54 -9.17 7.80
N ASN A 3 1.53 -10.22 6.98
CA ASN A 3 2.55 -11.28 6.98
C ASN A 3 3.75 -10.90 6.11
N ASN A 4 4.14 -9.65 6.19
CA ASN A 4 5.29 -9.03 5.54
C ASN A 4 6.05 -8.25 6.62
N SER A 5 7.30 -8.61 6.85
CA SER A 5 8.08 -8.03 7.95
C SER A 5 8.29 -6.52 7.80
N ARG A 6 8.53 -6.02 6.59
CA ARG A 6 8.71 -4.59 6.35
C ARG A 6 7.48 -3.79 6.81
N ASP A 7 6.30 -4.18 6.37
CA ASP A 7 5.08 -3.44 6.63
C ASP A 7 4.59 -3.62 8.08
N ALA A 8 4.75 -4.83 8.66
CA ALA A 8 4.46 -5.06 10.07
C ALA A 8 5.37 -4.22 10.99
N PHE A 9 6.66 -4.13 10.69
CA PHE A 9 7.59 -3.28 11.44
C PHE A 9 7.31 -1.79 11.25
N ALA A 10 6.93 -1.35 10.04
CA ALA A 10 6.55 0.04 9.80
C ALA A 10 5.40 0.50 10.71
N ILE A 11 4.39 -0.36 10.93
CA ILE A 11 3.29 -0.07 11.85
C ILE A 11 3.82 0.11 13.29
N ALA A 12 4.69 -0.79 13.75
CA ALA A 12 5.26 -0.67 15.09
C ALA A 12 6.13 0.57 15.23
N GLN A 13 6.92 0.90 14.21
CA GLN A 13 7.75 2.11 14.17
C GLN A 13 6.87 3.39 14.18
N ALA A 14 5.75 3.42 13.43
CA ALA A 14 4.80 4.52 13.47
C ALA A 14 4.26 4.74 14.89
N MET A 15 3.82 3.67 15.55
CA MET A 15 3.30 3.73 16.94
C MET A 15 4.36 4.23 17.94
N LEU A 16 5.64 3.96 17.68
CA LEU A 16 6.77 4.42 18.50
C LEU A 16 7.29 5.81 18.12
N GLY A 17 6.72 6.44 17.09
CA GLY A 17 7.19 7.73 16.56
C GLY A 17 8.60 7.65 15.96
N GLN A 18 8.99 6.48 15.45
CA GLN A 18 10.29 6.24 14.84
C GLN A 18 10.26 6.52 13.34
N ASN A 19 11.46 6.76 12.78
CA ASN A 19 11.61 6.85 11.33
C ASN A 19 11.50 5.45 10.69
N PHE A 20 10.61 5.29 9.70
CA PHE A 20 10.41 4.02 8.95
C PHE A 20 11.67 3.55 8.20
N ASN A 21 12.59 4.45 7.92
CA ASN A 21 13.88 4.17 7.27
C ASN A 21 15.03 4.12 8.27
N SER A 22 14.76 3.95 9.58
CA SER A 22 15.82 3.88 10.59
C SER A 22 16.82 2.76 10.28
N GLN A 23 18.11 3.08 10.42
CA GLN A 23 19.21 2.14 10.33
C GLN A 23 19.71 1.71 11.73
N ASP A 24 19.07 2.21 12.78
CA ASP A 24 19.46 1.94 14.16
C ASP A 24 18.87 0.60 14.64
N GLU A 25 19.74 -0.31 15.03
CA GLU A 25 19.34 -1.61 15.57
C GLU A 25 18.46 -1.48 16.82
N SER A 26 18.64 -0.43 17.62
CA SER A 26 17.83 -0.19 18.82
C SER A 26 16.36 0.10 18.46
N ASP A 27 16.11 0.79 17.35
CA ASP A 27 14.76 1.07 16.89
C ASP A 27 14.06 -0.20 16.40
N TRP A 28 14.77 -1.04 15.68
CA TRP A 28 14.26 -2.33 15.24
C TRP A 28 13.94 -3.26 16.40
N ASN A 29 14.80 -3.28 17.44
CA ASN A 29 14.57 -4.10 18.64
C ASN A 29 13.32 -3.63 19.39
N LYS A 30 13.10 -2.32 19.56
CA LYS A 30 11.88 -1.78 20.19
C LYS A 30 10.62 -2.11 19.38
N ALA A 31 10.69 -2.01 18.06
CA ALA A 31 9.57 -2.37 17.19
C ALA A 31 9.25 -3.89 17.29
N ALA A 32 10.28 -4.74 17.36
CA ALA A 32 10.10 -6.18 17.55
C ALA A 32 9.46 -6.50 18.91
N GLU A 33 9.89 -5.84 19.99
CA GLU A 33 9.28 -5.98 21.31
C GLU A 33 7.80 -5.58 21.30
N LEU A 34 7.44 -4.47 20.65
CA LEU A 34 6.06 -4.03 20.53
C LEU A 34 5.19 -5.02 19.75
N LEU A 35 5.71 -5.59 18.65
CA LEU A 35 5.00 -6.61 17.88
C LEU A 35 4.82 -7.92 18.67
N ALA A 36 5.83 -8.30 19.49
CA ALA A 36 5.70 -9.45 20.38
C ALA A 36 4.62 -9.21 21.46
N GLU A 37 4.61 -8.02 22.06
CA GLU A 37 3.58 -7.62 23.03
C GLU A 37 2.18 -7.61 22.41
N GLN A 38 2.05 -7.09 21.18
CA GLN A 38 0.79 -7.11 20.43
C GLN A 38 0.29 -8.54 20.23
N LYS A 39 1.20 -9.45 19.81
CA LYS A 39 0.86 -10.85 19.58
C LYS A 39 0.29 -11.51 20.85
N ASP A 40 0.89 -11.26 21.99
CA ASP A 40 0.47 -11.82 23.26
C ASP A 40 -0.87 -11.22 23.76
N LYS A 41 -1.13 -9.95 23.49
CA LYS A 41 -2.32 -9.24 23.98
C LYS A 41 -3.55 -9.37 23.08
N THR A 42 -3.37 -9.39 21.76
CA THR A 42 -4.48 -9.29 20.80
C THR A 42 -4.66 -10.50 19.92
N ASN A 43 -3.71 -11.43 19.93
CA ASN A 43 -3.71 -12.62 19.09
C ASN A 43 -4.04 -12.32 17.61
N PRO A 44 -3.29 -11.43 16.96
CA PRO A 44 -3.58 -11.00 15.60
C PRO A 44 -3.33 -12.15 14.60
N VAL A 45 -4.14 -12.19 13.56
CA VAL A 45 -3.88 -13.08 12.41
C VAL A 45 -2.96 -12.38 11.43
N TYR A 46 -1.88 -13.04 11.05
CA TYR A 46 -0.92 -12.55 10.06
C TYR A 46 -1.24 -13.17 8.71
N VAL A 47 -1.63 -12.34 7.77
CA VAL A 47 -2.08 -12.74 6.43
C VAL A 47 -1.55 -11.77 5.37
N MET A 48 -1.63 -12.18 4.12
CA MET A 48 -1.51 -11.32 2.95
C MET A 48 -2.86 -11.34 2.21
N ASP A 49 -2.94 -11.93 1.05
CA ASP A 49 -4.13 -11.88 0.18
C ASP A 49 -5.37 -12.57 0.80
N GLU A 50 -5.20 -13.40 1.82
CA GLU A 50 -6.32 -13.97 2.58
C GLU A 50 -7.19 -12.89 3.26
N VAL A 51 -6.65 -11.68 3.44
CA VAL A 51 -7.38 -10.54 4.02
C VAL A 51 -8.66 -10.21 3.24
N PHE A 52 -8.66 -10.38 1.92
CA PHE A 52 -9.82 -10.13 1.07
C PHE A 52 -11.02 -10.93 1.58
N ASN A 53 -10.90 -12.24 1.65
CA ASN A 53 -11.99 -13.11 2.11
C ASN A 53 -12.41 -12.79 3.55
N LEU A 54 -11.44 -12.53 4.43
CA LEU A 54 -11.68 -12.30 5.87
C LEU A 54 -12.41 -10.97 6.14
N MET A 55 -12.10 -9.94 5.38
CA MET A 55 -12.75 -8.63 5.52
C MET A 55 -14.09 -8.58 4.76
N GLU A 56 -14.14 -9.10 3.54
CA GLU A 56 -15.36 -9.13 2.74
C GLU A 56 -16.48 -9.96 3.38
N SER A 57 -16.12 -11.06 4.07
CA SER A 57 -17.07 -11.89 4.83
C SER A 57 -17.49 -11.28 6.17
N GLY A 58 -16.82 -10.20 6.64
CA GLY A 58 -17.07 -9.61 7.95
C GLY A 58 -16.55 -10.46 9.13
N GLU A 59 -15.64 -11.41 8.89
CA GLU A 59 -15.08 -12.25 9.95
C GLU A 59 -14.19 -11.45 10.90
N TYR A 60 -13.54 -10.39 10.43
CA TYR A 60 -12.67 -9.52 11.21
C TYR A 60 -13.18 -8.09 11.27
N ALA A 61 -13.03 -7.47 12.45
CA ALA A 61 -13.49 -6.12 12.71
C ALA A 61 -12.62 -5.05 12.02
N PHE A 62 -11.31 -5.30 11.85
CA PHE A 62 -10.39 -4.42 11.11
C PHE A 62 -9.12 -5.16 10.69
N ALA A 63 -8.49 -4.63 9.66
CA ALA A 63 -7.20 -5.09 9.15
C ALA A 63 -6.31 -3.91 8.78
N THR A 64 -5.01 -4.13 8.79
CA THR A 64 -4.05 -3.23 8.14
C THR A 64 -3.79 -3.78 6.75
N TYR A 65 -4.00 -2.95 5.71
CA TYR A 65 -3.73 -3.39 4.35
C TYR A 65 -3.47 -2.20 3.42
N TYR A 66 -3.24 -2.47 2.14
CA TYR A 66 -2.94 -1.44 1.16
C TYR A 66 -4.21 -0.73 0.68
N ALA A 67 -4.09 0.56 0.38
CA ALA A 67 -5.23 1.40 0.05
C ALA A 67 -5.96 0.98 -1.24
N GLY A 68 -5.22 0.56 -2.28
CA GLY A 68 -5.82 0.05 -3.52
C GLY A 68 -6.63 -1.23 -3.30
N ASP A 69 -6.11 -2.13 -2.48
CA ASP A 69 -6.82 -3.38 -2.16
C ASP A 69 -8.07 -3.13 -1.30
N TYR A 70 -8.06 -2.07 -0.46
CA TYR A 70 -9.29 -1.66 0.23
C TYR A 70 -10.38 -1.28 -0.76
N ALA A 71 -10.05 -0.49 -1.79
CA ALA A 71 -11.04 -0.07 -2.78
C ALA A 71 -11.68 -1.29 -3.48
N LEU A 72 -10.87 -2.29 -3.81
CA LEU A 72 -11.35 -3.54 -4.40
C LEU A 72 -12.24 -4.36 -3.43
N MET A 73 -11.86 -4.44 -2.14
CA MET A 73 -12.69 -5.11 -1.13
C MET A 73 -14.02 -4.37 -0.89
N ALA A 74 -14.02 -3.03 -0.94
CA ALA A 74 -15.21 -2.21 -0.74
C ALA A 74 -16.24 -2.39 -1.86
N ASP A 75 -15.81 -2.69 -3.08
CA ASP A 75 -16.71 -3.06 -4.18
C ASP A 75 -17.51 -4.35 -3.89
N ASN A 76 -16.90 -5.28 -3.17
CA ASN A 76 -17.53 -6.55 -2.79
C ASN A 76 -18.31 -6.46 -1.47
N ASN A 77 -17.87 -5.60 -0.54
CA ASN A 77 -18.57 -5.34 0.72
C ASN A 77 -18.59 -3.83 1.03
N PRO A 78 -19.68 -3.13 0.70
CA PRO A 78 -19.81 -1.68 0.89
C PRO A 78 -19.89 -1.25 2.38
N ASP A 79 -19.99 -2.18 3.32
CA ASP A 79 -19.96 -1.88 4.75
C ASP A 79 -18.52 -1.68 5.28
N LEU A 80 -17.50 -1.94 4.44
CA LEU A 80 -16.12 -1.69 4.80
C LEU A 80 -15.80 -0.19 4.81
N GLY A 81 -15.21 0.28 5.88
CA GLY A 81 -14.69 1.64 6.00
C GLY A 81 -13.16 1.69 5.89
N PHE A 82 -12.63 2.88 5.62
CA PHE A 82 -11.19 3.13 5.51
C PHE A 82 -10.79 4.33 6.38
N CYS A 83 -9.61 4.29 6.97
CA CYS A 83 -9.06 5.44 7.67
C CYS A 83 -7.52 5.42 7.65
N PHE A 84 -6.92 6.60 7.57
CA PHE A 84 -5.50 6.78 7.85
C PHE A 84 -5.30 6.95 9.37
N PRO A 85 -4.38 6.19 10.01
CA PRO A 85 -4.02 6.42 11.40
C PRO A 85 -3.37 7.80 11.58
N LYS A 86 -3.62 8.44 12.72
CA LYS A 86 -2.98 9.73 13.07
C LYS A 86 -1.45 9.65 13.22
N GLU A 87 -0.94 8.47 13.44
CA GLU A 87 0.50 8.18 13.53
C GLU A 87 1.18 8.20 12.16
N GLY A 88 0.41 8.29 11.07
CA GLY A 88 0.89 8.27 9.71
C GLY A 88 0.85 6.90 9.07
N VAL A 89 1.17 6.87 7.79
CA VAL A 89 1.21 5.66 6.97
C VAL A 89 2.48 5.59 6.14
N ASN A 90 2.87 4.39 5.78
CA ASN A 90 3.97 4.17 4.86
C ASN A 90 3.54 4.48 3.43
N ILE A 91 4.34 5.29 2.72
CA ILE A 91 4.21 5.51 1.28
C ILE A 91 5.34 4.74 0.59
N PHE A 92 5.02 3.97 -0.43
CA PHE A 92 6.00 3.24 -1.23
C PHE A 92 5.75 3.45 -2.72
N TYR A 93 6.80 3.21 -3.50
CA TYR A 93 6.76 3.31 -4.95
C TYR A 93 7.22 1.99 -5.56
N ASP A 94 6.36 1.39 -6.36
CA ASP A 94 6.74 0.26 -7.20
C ASP A 94 7.38 0.77 -8.48
N ALA A 95 8.43 0.11 -8.92
CA ALA A 95 9.21 0.56 -10.06
C ALA A 95 9.53 -0.60 -11.01
N PHE A 96 9.43 -0.34 -12.30
CA PHE A 96 10.00 -1.21 -13.32
C PHE A 96 11.53 -1.13 -13.29
N CYS A 97 12.18 -2.29 -13.20
CA CYS A 97 13.63 -2.38 -13.22
C CYS A 97 14.12 -3.22 -14.40
N ILE A 98 15.19 -2.76 -15.06
CA ILE A 98 15.86 -3.51 -16.11
C ILE A 98 17.16 -4.08 -15.52
N PRO A 99 17.27 -5.41 -15.33
CA PRO A 99 18.49 -6.00 -14.79
C PRO A 99 19.68 -5.77 -15.72
N THR A 100 20.88 -5.66 -15.14
CA THR A 100 22.12 -5.41 -15.90
C THR A 100 22.43 -6.53 -16.91
N CYS A 101 21.93 -7.74 -16.67
CA CYS A 101 22.08 -8.90 -17.56
C CYS A 101 21.04 -8.99 -18.67
N ALA A 102 20.12 -8.02 -18.79
CA ALA A 102 19.05 -8.04 -19.79
C ALA A 102 19.62 -8.05 -21.22
N GLN A 103 19.19 -9.03 -22.01
CA GLN A 103 19.66 -9.21 -23.40
C GLN A 103 18.94 -8.28 -24.38
N ASN A 104 17.73 -7.84 -24.06
CA ASN A 104 16.92 -6.93 -24.87
C ASN A 104 16.54 -5.68 -24.09
N LYS A 105 17.54 -4.86 -23.77
CA LYS A 105 17.33 -3.61 -23.02
C LYS A 105 16.38 -2.65 -23.77
N LYS A 106 16.52 -2.54 -25.10
CA LYS A 106 15.66 -1.65 -25.91
C LYS A 106 14.18 -2.09 -25.88
N GLY A 107 13.93 -3.39 -25.89
CA GLY A 107 12.57 -3.92 -25.76
C GLY A 107 11.99 -3.64 -24.38
N ALA A 108 12.78 -3.78 -23.32
CA ALA A 108 12.36 -3.45 -21.96
C ALA A 108 12.06 -1.94 -21.80
N GLU A 109 12.91 -1.07 -22.32
CA GLU A 109 12.68 0.38 -22.34
C GLU A 109 11.40 0.76 -23.13
N ALA A 110 11.17 0.11 -24.29
CA ALA A 110 9.96 0.32 -25.07
C ALA A 110 8.69 -0.11 -24.30
N PHE A 111 8.74 -1.25 -23.59
CA PHE A 111 7.63 -1.70 -22.74
C PHE A 111 7.36 -0.73 -21.60
N ILE A 112 8.39 -0.26 -20.89
CA ILE A 112 8.23 0.73 -19.82
C ILE A 112 7.61 2.02 -20.36
N ASN A 113 8.06 2.50 -21.51
CA ASN A 113 7.48 3.68 -22.14
C ASN A 113 6.02 3.47 -22.52
N PHE A 114 5.66 2.32 -23.06
CA PHE A 114 4.28 1.96 -23.37
C PHE A 114 3.38 1.99 -22.11
N MET A 115 3.86 1.45 -20.99
CA MET A 115 3.13 1.49 -19.71
C MET A 115 2.95 2.90 -19.16
N GLN A 116 3.72 3.89 -19.63
CA GLN A 116 3.59 5.31 -19.26
C GLN A 116 2.71 6.11 -20.23
N GLU A 117 2.25 5.52 -21.33
CA GLU A 117 1.29 6.20 -22.21
C GLU A 117 0.01 6.52 -21.40
N PRO A 118 -0.53 7.75 -21.50
CA PRO A 118 -1.62 8.20 -20.60
C PRO A 118 -2.81 7.24 -20.53
N GLN A 119 -3.25 6.74 -21.68
CA GLN A 119 -4.39 5.82 -21.73
C GLN A 119 -4.07 4.47 -21.08
N VAL A 120 -2.87 3.92 -21.33
CA VAL A 120 -2.42 2.64 -20.76
C VAL A 120 -2.22 2.77 -19.25
N ALA A 121 -1.60 3.86 -18.81
CA ALA A 121 -1.39 4.13 -17.39
C ALA A 121 -2.72 4.32 -16.64
N LEU A 122 -3.70 4.99 -17.25
CA LEU A 122 -5.04 5.16 -16.70
C LEU A 122 -5.75 3.81 -16.54
N GLU A 123 -5.86 3.03 -17.62
CA GLU A 123 -6.49 1.73 -17.60
C GLU A 123 -5.84 0.79 -16.57
N ASN A 124 -4.50 0.83 -16.47
CA ASN A 124 -3.79 0.05 -15.47
C ASN A 124 -4.12 0.49 -14.04
N SER A 125 -4.10 1.80 -13.75
CA SER A 125 -4.44 2.33 -12.43
C SER A 125 -5.86 2.00 -12.02
N GLU A 126 -6.82 2.15 -12.91
CA GLU A 126 -8.23 1.83 -12.65
C GLU A 126 -8.46 0.33 -12.44
N PHE A 127 -7.69 -0.51 -13.15
CA PHE A 127 -7.79 -1.97 -13.00
C PHE A 127 -7.25 -2.46 -11.65
N ILE A 128 -6.14 -1.87 -11.17
CA ILE A 128 -5.51 -2.30 -9.91
C ILE A 128 -5.88 -1.42 -8.70
N TYR A 129 -6.64 -0.33 -8.91
CA TYR A 129 -7.04 0.64 -7.89
C TYR A 129 -5.86 1.35 -7.19
N TYR A 130 -4.70 1.43 -7.83
CA TYR A 130 -3.52 2.09 -7.26
C TYR A 130 -3.24 3.44 -7.93
N ALA A 131 -2.75 4.38 -7.14
CA ALA A 131 -2.33 5.69 -7.59
C ALA A 131 -1.23 5.59 -8.67
N SER A 132 -1.36 6.39 -9.72
CA SER A 132 -0.33 6.55 -10.73
C SER A 132 0.53 7.77 -10.44
N PRO A 133 1.86 7.70 -10.58
CA PRO A 133 2.73 8.88 -10.55
C PRO A 133 2.59 9.73 -11.83
N ASN A 134 1.89 9.25 -12.85
CA ASN A 134 1.65 9.98 -14.10
C ASN A 134 0.64 11.12 -13.86
N VAL A 135 1.09 12.35 -14.03
CA VAL A 135 0.27 13.55 -13.78
C VAL A 135 -1.01 13.55 -14.63
N THR A 136 -0.93 13.12 -15.90
CA THR A 136 -2.12 13.05 -16.78
C THR A 136 -3.18 12.08 -16.25
N VAL A 137 -2.78 11.01 -15.55
CA VAL A 137 -3.70 10.07 -14.92
C VAL A 137 -4.25 10.65 -13.61
N ARG A 138 -3.38 11.23 -12.81
CA ARG A 138 -3.75 11.80 -11.49
C ARG A 138 -4.76 12.95 -11.64
N GLU A 139 -4.61 13.79 -12.66
CA GLU A 139 -5.45 14.98 -12.90
C GLU A 139 -6.64 14.68 -13.83
N ASN A 140 -6.87 13.44 -14.20
CA ASN A 140 -7.98 13.06 -15.06
C ASN A 140 -9.29 12.99 -14.27
N GLU A 141 -10.11 14.03 -14.39
CA GLU A 141 -11.42 14.14 -13.72
C GLU A 141 -12.43 13.06 -14.15
N ASP A 142 -12.22 12.44 -15.30
CA ASP A 142 -13.07 11.34 -15.81
C ASP A 142 -12.67 9.98 -15.21
N SER A 143 -11.56 9.90 -14.48
CA SER A 143 -11.11 8.67 -13.85
C SER A 143 -11.98 8.29 -12.64
N SER A 144 -12.30 7.01 -12.52
CA SER A 144 -12.99 6.45 -11.35
C SER A 144 -12.21 6.62 -10.03
N LEU A 145 -10.91 6.88 -10.13
CA LEU A 145 -10.01 7.10 -8.98
C LEU A 145 -9.84 8.57 -8.61
N TYR A 146 -10.32 9.50 -9.46
CA TYR A 146 -10.17 10.94 -9.20
C TYR A 146 -10.91 11.35 -7.92
N GLY A 147 -10.22 12.06 -7.04
CA GLY A 147 -10.78 12.49 -5.76
C GLY A 147 -11.01 11.37 -4.72
N ASN A 148 -10.57 10.15 -5.00
CA ASN A 148 -10.62 9.07 -4.02
C ASN A 148 -9.49 9.24 -3.00
N GLU A 149 -9.84 9.64 -1.77
CA GLU A 149 -8.88 9.92 -0.70
C GLU A 149 -8.05 8.69 -0.27
N ALA A 150 -8.55 7.48 -0.47
CA ALA A 150 -7.78 6.27 -0.19
C ALA A 150 -6.66 6.06 -1.21
N VAL A 151 -6.88 6.45 -2.48
CA VAL A 151 -5.92 6.31 -3.58
C VAL A 151 -5.00 7.54 -3.67
N TYR A 152 -5.58 8.74 -3.56
CA TYR A 152 -4.87 10.02 -3.63
C TYR A 152 -5.14 10.83 -2.37
N PRO A 153 -4.51 10.47 -1.23
CA PRO A 153 -4.68 11.20 0.01
C PRO A 153 -4.18 12.64 -0.13
N GLU A 154 -4.86 13.58 0.52
CA GLU A 154 -4.32 14.92 0.67
C GLU A 154 -3.03 14.85 1.49
N GLU A 155 -1.95 15.44 0.96
CA GLU A 155 -0.70 15.54 1.70
C GLU A 155 -0.95 16.42 2.94
N GLN A 156 -0.81 15.83 4.12
CA GLN A 156 -0.82 16.62 5.35
C GLN A 156 0.47 17.45 5.36
N PRO A 157 0.38 18.77 5.53
CA PRO A 157 1.59 19.60 5.66
C PRO A 157 2.39 19.11 6.87
N GLU A 158 3.70 18.96 6.70
CA GLU A 158 4.67 18.63 7.75
C GLU A 158 4.63 19.62 8.94
#